data_5e1b5469437bc49d933d73a0623ed9fd
#
_entry.id   5e1b5469437bc49d933d73a0623ed9fd
#
_cell.length_a   1.000
_cell.length_b   1.000
_cell.length_c   1.000
_cell.angle_alpha   90.00
_cell.angle_beta   90.00
_cell.angle_gamma   90.00
#
_symmetry.space_group_name_H-M   'P 1'
#
loop_
_entity.id
_entity.type
_entity.pdbx_description
1 polymer ?
#
loop_
_entity_poly.entity_id
_entity_poly.type
_entity_poly.pdbx_seq_one_letter_code
_entity_poly.pdbx_strand_id
1 'polypeptide(L)'
;MRTSSIRIPKAVLFDRDGTLVQDVPYNGDPGLVAPMPDARRVLAELRGRGIATGVVTNQSGVARGLLSRSQVNRVNDRIDHLIGPFDIWEICPHGTEDGCGCRKPAPGMILSACRRLGIAAAEAAYIGDIGSDMEAAEAAGVRGILVPTPLTRPEEVAAAREVAADLPGAVSLLLGLAPVGSRQ
;
A
#
# COMPACT_ATOMS: atom_id res chain seq x y z
N MET A 1 -9.92 -24.02 -21.98
CA MET A 1 -9.62 -23.39 -20.68
C MET A 1 -8.33 -22.59 -20.84
N ARG A 2 -8.39 -21.25 -20.83
CA ARG A 2 -7.16 -20.44 -20.84
C ARG A 2 -6.60 -20.47 -19.42
N THR A 3 -5.51 -21.17 -19.18
CA THR A 3 -4.69 -20.98 -17.98
C THR A 3 -4.20 -19.53 -18.00
N SER A 4 -4.85 -18.68 -17.21
CA SER A 4 -4.38 -17.32 -17.00
C SER A 4 -3.03 -17.43 -16.29
N SER A 5 -1.93 -17.26 -17.04
CA SER A 5 -0.60 -17.21 -16.43
C SER A 5 -0.58 -16.01 -15.49
N ILE A 6 -0.32 -16.26 -14.22
CA ILE A 6 -0.19 -15.20 -13.21
C ILE A 6 0.97 -14.30 -13.66
N ARG A 7 0.66 -13.05 -13.95
CA ARG A 7 1.67 -12.08 -14.34
C ARG A 7 2.29 -11.48 -13.08
N ILE A 8 3.54 -11.82 -12.81
CA ILE A 8 4.28 -11.23 -11.69
C ILE A 8 4.43 -9.74 -11.93
N PRO A 9 4.05 -8.87 -10.96
CA PRO A 9 4.17 -7.43 -11.13
C PRO A 9 5.63 -6.98 -11.14
N LYS A 10 5.93 -5.88 -11.83
CA LYS A 10 7.23 -5.20 -11.78
C LYS A 10 7.39 -4.31 -10.54
N ALA A 11 6.28 -3.86 -9.97
CA ALA A 11 6.26 -3.09 -8.74
C ALA A 11 5.06 -3.48 -7.87
N VAL A 12 5.24 -3.43 -6.57
CA VAL A 12 4.15 -3.52 -5.58
C VAL A 12 4.12 -2.22 -4.79
N LEU A 13 3.00 -1.54 -4.85
CA LEU A 13 2.71 -0.34 -4.11
C LEU A 13 1.87 -0.69 -2.89
N PHE A 14 2.08 0.00 -1.79
CA PHE A 14 1.42 -0.27 -0.51
C PHE A 14 0.79 0.99 0.06
N ASP A 15 -0.36 0.87 0.70
CA ASP A 15 -0.73 1.87 1.69
C ASP A 15 0.24 1.81 2.89
N ARG A 16 0.27 2.88 3.68
CA ARG A 16 1.15 3.02 4.84
C ARG A 16 0.48 2.53 6.12
N ASP A 17 -0.55 3.26 6.54
CA ASP A 17 -1.19 3.10 7.85
C ASP A 17 -2.24 1.98 7.78
N GLY A 18 -2.16 0.99 8.68
CA GLY A 18 -2.99 -0.23 8.62
C GLY A 18 -2.47 -1.33 7.68
N THR A 19 -1.53 -1.01 6.79
CA THR A 19 -0.96 -1.97 5.82
C THR A 19 0.51 -2.30 6.11
N LEU A 20 1.40 -1.31 6.10
CA LEU A 20 2.83 -1.50 6.39
C LEU A 20 3.17 -1.27 7.85
N VAL A 21 2.49 -0.34 8.49
CA VAL A 21 2.65 -0.01 9.90
C VAL A 21 1.29 0.05 10.59
N GLN A 22 1.28 -0.15 11.91
CA GLN A 22 0.07 0.03 12.70
C GLN A 22 -0.48 1.44 12.52
N ASP A 23 -1.80 1.53 12.36
CA ASP A 23 -2.46 2.84 12.23
C ASP A 23 -2.46 3.56 13.59
N VAL A 24 -1.80 4.72 13.60
CA VAL A 24 -1.85 5.68 14.71
C VAL A 24 -2.39 6.99 14.13
N PRO A 25 -3.62 7.38 14.44
CA PRO A 25 -4.26 8.56 13.86
C PRO A 25 -3.39 9.81 13.97
N TYR A 26 -3.13 10.45 12.83
CA TYR A 26 -2.33 11.68 12.72
C TYR A 26 -0.94 11.58 13.38
N ASN A 27 -0.27 10.44 13.21
CA ASN A 27 1.05 10.21 13.81
C ASN A 27 2.09 11.18 13.22
N GLY A 28 2.64 12.05 14.05
CA GLY A 28 3.79 12.93 13.77
C GLY A 28 5.06 12.54 14.52
N ASP A 29 5.03 11.46 15.31
CA ASP A 29 6.14 10.97 16.12
C ASP A 29 6.74 9.67 15.54
N PRO A 30 8.00 9.70 15.07
CA PRO A 30 8.70 8.49 14.61
C PRO A 30 8.82 7.38 15.67
N GLY A 31 8.76 7.73 16.94
CA GLY A 31 8.83 6.76 18.06
C GLY A 31 7.61 5.85 18.15
N LEU A 32 6.47 6.26 17.57
CA LEU A 32 5.23 5.48 17.56
C LEU A 32 5.12 4.55 16.35
N VAL A 33 6.11 4.54 15.46
CA VAL A 33 6.08 3.67 14.27
C VAL A 33 6.33 2.22 14.67
N ALA A 34 5.33 1.38 14.46
CA ALA A 34 5.39 -0.06 14.67
C ALA A 34 5.05 -0.78 13.36
N PRO A 35 5.98 -1.50 12.73
CA PRO A 35 5.70 -2.29 11.52
C PRO A 35 4.63 -3.35 11.76
N MET A 36 3.81 -3.59 10.73
CA MET A 36 2.88 -4.73 10.71
C MET A 36 3.66 -6.05 10.71
N PRO A 37 3.06 -7.13 11.25
CA PRO A 37 3.68 -8.45 11.20
C PRO A 37 4.15 -8.81 9.79
N ASP A 38 5.34 -9.38 9.69
CA ASP A 38 5.97 -9.82 8.43
C ASP A 38 6.28 -8.72 7.39
N ALA A 39 5.95 -7.45 7.61
CA ALA A 39 6.19 -6.39 6.63
C ALA A 39 7.65 -6.37 6.13
N ARG A 40 8.63 -6.45 7.06
CA ARG A 40 10.05 -6.49 6.69
C ARG A 40 10.39 -7.69 5.81
N ARG A 41 9.84 -8.86 6.14
CA ARG A 41 10.12 -10.12 5.42
C ARG A 41 9.56 -10.09 4.00
N VAL A 42 8.29 -9.70 3.83
CA VAL A 42 7.67 -9.65 2.50
C VAL A 42 8.31 -8.60 1.60
N LEU A 43 8.70 -7.44 2.15
CA LEU A 43 9.41 -6.42 1.39
C LEU A 43 10.81 -6.89 0.98
N ALA A 44 11.53 -7.59 1.86
CA ALA A 44 12.82 -8.19 1.51
C ALA A 44 12.66 -9.25 0.41
N GLU A 45 11.61 -10.05 0.44
CA GLU A 45 11.31 -11.04 -0.60
C GLU A 45 11.05 -10.39 -1.96
N LEU A 46 10.22 -9.34 -2.01
CA LEU A 46 9.94 -8.60 -3.25
C LEU A 46 11.21 -8.00 -3.84
N ARG A 47 12.02 -7.33 -3.03
CA ARG A 47 13.31 -6.77 -3.45
C ARG A 47 14.28 -7.83 -3.93
N GLY A 48 14.35 -8.98 -3.24
CA GLY A 48 15.18 -10.12 -3.65
C GLY A 48 14.79 -10.70 -5.02
N ARG A 49 13.56 -10.45 -5.46
CA ARG A 49 13.05 -10.83 -6.80
C ARG A 49 13.19 -9.70 -7.83
N GLY A 50 13.77 -8.56 -7.47
CA GLY A 50 13.89 -7.38 -8.34
C GLY A 50 12.57 -6.66 -8.58
N ILE A 51 11.57 -6.85 -7.72
CA ILE A 51 10.28 -6.16 -7.79
C ILE A 51 10.41 -4.85 -7.00
N ALA A 52 10.15 -3.73 -7.66
CA ALA A 52 10.19 -2.42 -7.02
C ALA A 52 9.10 -2.31 -5.95
N THR A 53 9.38 -1.55 -4.89
CA THR A 53 8.43 -1.34 -3.79
C THR A 53 8.18 0.15 -3.56
N GLY A 54 6.93 0.53 -3.34
CA GLY A 54 6.56 1.92 -3.12
C GLY A 54 5.46 2.11 -2.09
N VAL A 55 5.38 3.31 -1.54
CA VAL A 55 4.33 3.70 -0.58
C VAL A 55 3.45 4.79 -1.16
N VAL A 56 2.13 4.64 -1.00
CA VAL A 56 1.11 5.56 -1.50
C VAL A 56 0.16 5.86 -0.35
N THR A 57 0.25 7.06 0.26
CA THR A 57 -0.45 7.34 1.51
C THR A 57 -1.22 8.67 1.52
N ASN A 58 -2.43 8.66 2.07
CA ASN A 58 -3.21 9.86 2.38
C ASN A 58 -2.79 10.41 3.74
N GLN A 59 -2.31 11.65 3.79
CA GLN A 59 -1.87 12.34 5.00
C GLN A 59 -2.65 13.64 5.23
N SER A 60 -3.96 13.54 5.37
CA SER A 60 -4.87 14.68 5.51
C SER A 60 -4.67 15.51 6.78
N GLY A 61 -3.93 15.00 7.77
CA GLY A 61 -3.53 15.77 8.94
C GLY A 61 -2.75 17.02 8.59
N VAL A 62 -2.08 17.06 7.43
CA VAL A 62 -1.38 18.26 6.94
C VAL A 62 -2.37 19.33 6.55
N ALA A 63 -3.38 19.04 5.74
CA ALA A 63 -4.41 20.01 5.37
C ALA A 63 -5.21 20.51 6.58
N ARG A 64 -5.38 19.65 7.59
CA ARG A 64 -6.10 19.99 8.85
C ARG A 64 -5.24 20.77 9.85
N GLY A 65 -3.96 21.03 9.56
CA GLY A 65 -3.04 21.68 10.49
C GLY A 65 -2.66 20.84 11.71
N LEU A 66 -2.98 19.54 11.73
CA LEU A 66 -2.64 18.61 12.81
C LEU A 66 -1.21 18.07 12.68
N LEU A 67 -0.67 18.07 11.47
CA LEU A 67 0.68 17.62 11.14
C LEU A 67 1.36 18.65 10.25
N SER A 68 2.65 18.85 10.46
CA SER A 68 3.52 19.49 9.48
C SER A 68 4.05 18.46 8.47
N ARG A 69 4.41 18.91 7.26
CA ARG A 69 5.10 18.06 6.28
C ARG A 69 6.39 17.46 6.84
N SER A 70 7.11 18.23 7.66
CA SER A 70 8.34 17.75 8.32
C SER A 70 8.08 16.59 9.28
N GLN A 71 6.95 16.60 10.00
CA GLN A 71 6.56 15.48 10.85
C GLN A 71 6.26 14.23 10.03
N VAL A 72 5.46 14.39 8.96
CA VAL A 72 5.17 13.28 8.03
C VAL A 72 6.46 12.69 7.45
N ASN A 73 7.39 13.53 7.01
CA ASN A 73 8.67 13.08 6.46
C ASN A 73 9.49 12.28 7.49
N ARG A 74 9.62 12.78 8.73
CA ARG A 74 10.34 12.05 9.78
C ARG A 74 9.73 10.68 10.09
N VAL A 75 8.40 10.58 10.09
CA VAL A 75 7.71 9.30 10.24
C VAL A 75 8.02 8.37 9.06
N ASN A 76 7.97 8.87 7.83
CA ASN A 76 8.30 8.10 6.62
C ASN A 76 9.77 7.66 6.60
N ASP A 77 10.71 8.53 6.98
CA ASP A 77 12.14 8.19 7.13
C ASP A 77 12.32 7.05 8.16
N ARG A 78 11.55 7.08 9.24
CA ARG A 78 11.58 6.00 10.24
C ARG A 78 11.04 4.69 9.69
N ILE A 79 9.97 4.71 8.92
CA ILE A 79 9.40 3.53 8.25
C ILE A 79 10.43 2.97 7.27
N ASP A 80 11.02 3.83 6.44
CA ASP A 80 12.05 3.45 5.48
C ASP A 80 13.25 2.79 6.15
N HIS A 81 13.70 3.33 7.28
CA HIS A 81 14.77 2.74 8.10
C HIS A 81 14.40 1.36 8.66
N LEU A 82 13.15 1.16 9.11
CA LEU A 82 12.72 -0.09 9.76
C LEU A 82 12.47 -1.23 8.77
N ILE A 83 11.84 -0.95 7.64
CA ILE A 83 11.35 -1.96 6.68
C ILE A 83 11.72 -1.68 5.23
N GLY A 84 12.21 -0.48 4.89
CA GLY A 84 12.65 -0.09 3.55
C GLY A 84 13.98 -0.73 3.13
N PRO A 85 14.69 -0.14 2.16
CA PRO A 85 14.31 1.09 1.47
C PRO A 85 13.16 0.88 0.48
N PHE A 86 12.38 1.95 0.25
CA PHE A 86 11.36 1.98 -0.79
C PHE A 86 11.87 2.75 -2.01
N ASP A 87 11.56 2.26 -3.21
CA ASP A 87 11.96 2.91 -4.46
C ASP A 87 11.19 4.21 -4.70
N ILE A 88 9.98 4.33 -4.13
CA ILE A 88 9.13 5.51 -4.30
C ILE A 88 8.21 5.77 -3.11
N TRP A 89 7.98 7.06 -2.85
CA TRP A 89 6.98 7.57 -1.92
C TRP A 89 6.06 8.55 -2.64
N GLU A 90 4.75 8.33 -2.54
CA GLU A 90 3.69 9.24 -2.97
C GLU A 90 2.81 9.59 -1.77
N ILE A 91 2.71 10.88 -1.49
CA ILE A 91 2.04 11.40 -0.29
C ILE A 91 1.01 12.43 -0.72
N CYS A 92 -0.24 12.22 -0.39
CA CYS A 92 -1.29 13.21 -0.56
C CYS A 92 -1.51 13.95 0.78
N PRO A 93 -1.17 15.24 0.87
CA PRO A 93 -1.37 16.02 2.08
C PRO A 93 -2.76 16.66 2.19
N HIS A 94 -3.62 16.47 1.17
CA HIS A 94 -4.88 17.17 1.01
C HIS A 94 -6.00 16.56 1.86
N GLY A 95 -6.95 17.42 2.27
CA GLY A 95 -8.20 17.02 2.90
C GLY A 95 -9.23 16.50 1.88
N THR A 96 -10.39 16.08 2.38
CA THR A 96 -11.48 15.54 1.56
C THR A 96 -12.09 16.63 0.65
N GLU A 97 -12.14 17.86 1.15
CA GLU A 97 -12.79 19.00 0.45
C GLU A 97 -11.87 19.70 -0.57
N ASP A 98 -10.58 19.31 -0.63
CA ASP A 98 -9.61 20.01 -1.51
C ASP A 98 -9.76 19.62 -3.00
N GLY A 99 -10.59 18.62 -3.33
CA GLY A 99 -10.89 18.24 -4.72
C GLY A 99 -9.67 17.80 -5.53
N CYS A 100 -8.59 17.36 -4.88
CA CYS A 100 -7.36 16.97 -5.56
C CYS A 100 -7.49 15.60 -6.25
N GLY A 101 -6.78 15.41 -7.37
CA GLY A 101 -6.73 14.13 -8.09
C GLY A 101 -5.76 13.11 -7.49
N CYS A 102 -5.06 13.44 -6.37
CA CYS A 102 -4.08 12.53 -5.76
C CYS A 102 -4.65 11.73 -4.58
N ARG A 103 -5.60 12.28 -3.80
CA ARG A 103 -6.16 11.62 -2.63
C ARG A 103 -6.94 10.36 -3.02
N LYS A 104 -6.60 9.20 -2.48
CA LYS A 104 -7.41 7.98 -2.59
C LYS A 104 -8.83 8.24 -2.09
N PRO A 105 -9.89 7.85 -2.86
CA PRO A 105 -9.90 6.88 -3.94
C PRO A 105 -9.49 7.38 -5.34
N ALA A 106 -9.06 8.64 -5.51
CA ALA A 106 -8.52 9.07 -6.81
C ALA A 106 -7.20 8.36 -7.13
N PRO A 107 -6.94 8.04 -8.42
CA PRO A 107 -5.79 7.20 -8.82
C PRO A 107 -4.47 7.96 -8.94
N GLY A 108 -4.44 9.28 -8.72
CA GLY A 108 -3.33 10.15 -9.10
C GLY A 108 -1.99 9.76 -8.52
N MET A 109 -1.91 9.35 -7.24
CA MET A 109 -0.66 8.90 -6.62
C MET A 109 -0.16 7.59 -7.22
N ILE A 110 -1.06 6.61 -7.44
CA ILE A 110 -0.69 5.31 -8.03
C ILE A 110 -0.14 5.51 -9.45
N LEU A 111 -0.84 6.31 -10.26
CA LEU A 111 -0.39 6.64 -11.61
C LEU A 111 0.94 7.43 -11.62
N SER A 112 1.13 8.32 -10.65
CA SER A 112 2.40 9.03 -10.45
C SER A 112 3.53 8.06 -10.13
N ALA A 113 3.31 7.13 -9.19
CA ALA A 113 4.27 6.10 -8.83
C ALA A 113 4.68 5.25 -10.04
N CYS A 114 3.71 4.76 -10.83
CA CYS A 114 3.98 3.98 -12.03
C CYS A 114 4.83 4.75 -13.05
N ARG A 115 4.48 6.03 -13.32
CA ARG A 115 5.27 6.88 -14.24
C ARG A 115 6.71 7.08 -13.76
N ARG A 116 6.90 7.35 -12.47
CA ARG A 116 8.24 7.58 -11.88
C ARG A 116 9.08 6.32 -11.86
N LEU A 117 8.46 5.14 -11.73
CA LEU A 117 9.12 3.84 -11.84
C LEU A 117 9.33 3.39 -13.29
N GLY A 118 8.78 4.11 -14.27
CA GLY A 118 8.92 3.75 -15.68
C GLY A 118 8.17 2.50 -16.10
N ILE A 119 7.04 2.18 -15.43
CA ILE A 119 6.22 0.98 -15.69
C ILE A 119 4.78 1.36 -16.09
N ALA A 120 4.13 0.46 -16.81
CA ALA A 120 2.69 0.59 -17.07
C ALA A 120 1.88 0.21 -15.81
N ALA A 121 0.71 0.84 -15.61
CA ALA A 121 -0.18 0.52 -14.49
C ALA A 121 -0.51 -0.99 -14.39
N ALA A 122 -0.77 -1.64 -15.53
CA ALA A 122 -1.04 -3.07 -15.60
C ALA A 122 0.15 -3.98 -15.19
N GLU A 123 1.34 -3.41 -14.98
CA GLU A 123 2.54 -4.10 -14.49
C GLU A 123 2.78 -3.86 -13.00
N ALA A 124 1.94 -3.04 -12.35
CA ALA A 124 1.97 -2.82 -10.91
C ALA A 124 0.87 -3.60 -10.20
N ALA A 125 1.06 -3.80 -8.90
CA ALA A 125 0.04 -4.23 -7.96
C ALA A 125 -0.03 -3.26 -6.78
N TYR A 126 -1.18 -3.23 -6.11
CA TYR A 126 -1.42 -2.40 -4.94
C TYR A 126 -1.95 -3.23 -3.78
N ILE A 127 -1.43 -3.03 -2.58
CA ILE A 127 -1.91 -3.66 -1.35
C ILE A 127 -2.34 -2.55 -0.39
N GLY A 128 -3.55 -2.66 0.12
CA GLY A 128 -4.12 -1.72 1.10
C GLY A 128 -5.09 -2.40 2.04
N ASP A 129 -5.62 -1.68 3.01
CA ASP A 129 -6.48 -2.23 4.06
C ASP A 129 -7.91 -1.71 4.06
N ILE A 130 -8.24 -0.69 3.26
CA ILE A 130 -9.58 -0.09 3.19
C ILE A 130 -10.11 0.04 1.75
N GLY A 131 -11.42 0.27 1.63
CA GLY A 131 -12.10 0.37 0.33
C GLY A 131 -11.52 1.43 -0.60
N SER A 132 -11.14 2.60 -0.08
CA SER A 132 -10.55 3.66 -0.90
C SER A 132 -9.21 3.28 -1.55
N ASP A 133 -8.50 2.31 -1.00
CA ASP A 133 -7.29 1.73 -1.60
C ASP A 133 -7.64 0.92 -2.83
N MET A 134 -8.66 0.07 -2.71
CA MET A 134 -9.13 -0.79 -3.80
C MET A 134 -9.76 0.02 -4.93
N GLU A 135 -10.54 1.03 -4.59
CA GLU A 135 -11.11 1.97 -5.57
C GLU A 135 -10.01 2.73 -6.33
N ALA A 136 -8.98 3.21 -5.62
CA ALA A 136 -7.84 3.89 -6.25
C ALA A 136 -7.05 2.96 -7.18
N ALA A 137 -6.83 1.71 -6.77
CA ALA A 137 -6.16 0.70 -7.58
C ALA A 137 -6.98 0.37 -8.85
N GLU A 138 -8.29 0.17 -8.73
CA GLU A 138 -9.18 -0.08 -9.86
C GLU A 138 -9.20 1.11 -10.83
N ALA A 139 -9.36 2.33 -10.31
CA ALA A 139 -9.35 3.56 -11.11
C ALA A 139 -8.01 3.78 -11.84
N ALA A 140 -6.90 3.31 -11.27
CA ALA A 140 -5.58 3.35 -11.89
C ALA A 140 -5.33 2.21 -12.90
N GLY A 141 -6.20 1.20 -12.98
CA GLY A 141 -5.97 -0.01 -13.78
C GLY A 141 -4.89 -0.93 -13.19
N VAL A 142 -4.71 -0.90 -11.88
CA VAL A 142 -3.74 -1.69 -11.12
C VAL A 142 -4.45 -2.83 -10.38
N ARG A 143 -3.84 -4.02 -10.32
CA ARG A 143 -4.36 -5.13 -9.53
C ARG A 143 -4.30 -4.77 -8.04
N GLY A 144 -5.46 -4.68 -7.37
CA GLY A 144 -5.57 -4.40 -5.95
C GLY A 144 -5.81 -5.65 -5.13
N ILE A 145 -5.16 -5.78 -3.98
CA ILE A 145 -5.43 -6.82 -2.96
C ILE A 145 -5.70 -6.13 -1.63
N LEU A 146 -6.86 -6.43 -1.06
CA LEU A 146 -7.24 -5.97 0.27
C LEU A 146 -6.66 -6.89 1.35
N VAL A 147 -6.00 -6.31 2.34
CA VAL A 147 -5.57 -6.99 3.58
C VAL A 147 -6.34 -6.33 4.73
N PRO A 148 -7.50 -6.88 5.11
CA PRO A 148 -8.36 -6.21 6.06
C PRO A 148 -7.77 -6.17 7.47
N THR A 149 -8.02 -5.09 8.17
CA THR A 149 -7.76 -4.90 9.61
C THR A 149 -9.08 -4.91 10.39
N PRO A 150 -9.06 -4.87 11.72
CA PRO A 150 -10.29 -4.69 12.51
C PRO A 150 -11.05 -3.39 12.21
N LEU A 151 -10.41 -2.42 11.55
CA LEU A 151 -11.02 -1.14 11.16
C LEU A 151 -11.64 -1.18 9.75
N THR A 152 -11.33 -2.20 8.95
CA THR A 152 -11.91 -2.40 7.61
C THR A 152 -13.37 -2.79 7.72
N ARG A 153 -14.23 -2.08 7.02
CA ARG A 153 -15.68 -2.34 7.09
C ARG A 153 -16.03 -3.64 6.33
N PRO A 154 -17.03 -4.42 6.82
CA PRO A 154 -17.45 -5.65 6.15
C PRO A 154 -17.85 -5.47 4.69
N GLU A 155 -18.50 -4.34 4.35
CA GLU A 155 -18.88 -4.01 2.98
C GLU A 155 -17.68 -3.76 2.05
N GLU A 156 -16.57 -3.24 2.57
CA GLU A 156 -15.33 -3.04 1.81
C GLU A 156 -14.67 -4.39 1.49
N VAL A 157 -14.70 -5.31 2.46
CA VAL A 157 -14.22 -6.68 2.25
C VAL A 157 -15.09 -7.41 1.21
N ALA A 158 -16.42 -7.25 1.29
CA ALA A 158 -17.33 -7.88 0.34
C ALA A 158 -17.20 -7.32 -1.09
N ALA A 159 -16.84 -6.04 -1.22
CA ALA A 159 -16.67 -5.37 -2.51
C ALA A 159 -15.31 -5.65 -3.16
N ALA A 160 -14.29 -6.02 -2.37
CA ALA A 160 -12.94 -6.24 -2.88
C ALA A 160 -12.86 -7.47 -3.79
N ARG A 161 -12.19 -7.33 -4.95
CA ARG A 161 -12.03 -8.43 -5.91
C ARG A 161 -11.08 -9.52 -5.41
N GLU A 162 -10.05 -9.13 -4.67
CA GLU A 162 -9.07 -10.02 -4.06
C GLU A 162 -8.83 -9.60 -2.61
N VAL A 163 -8.90 -10.58 -1.72
CA VAL A 163 -8.68 -10.39 -0.29
C VAL A 163 -7.65 -11.40 0.19
N ALA A 164 -6.71 -10.96 0.98
CA ALA A 164 -5.74 -11.82 1.66
C ALA A 164 -5.85 -11.62 3.18
N ALA A 165 -5.55 -12.65 3.95
CA ALA A 165 -5.63 -12.60 5.39
C ALA A 165 -4.53 -11.71 6.02
N ASP A 166 -3.39 -11.59 5.34
CA ASP A 166 -2.20 -10.87 5.81
C ASP A 166 -1.29 -10.48 4.64
N LEU A 167 -0.23 -9.71 4.92
CA LEU A 167 0.77 -9.31 3.93
C LEU A 167 1.45 -10.50 3.23
N PRO A 168 1.88 -11.57 3.92
CA PRO A 168 2.41 -12.76 3.26
C PRO A 168 1.44 -13.39 2.27
N GLY A 169 0.17 -13.52 2.64
CA GLY A 169 -0.89 -14.02 1.77
C GLY A 169 -1.07 -13.16 0.53
N ALA A 170 -1.10 -11.83 0.69
CA ALA A 170 -1.20 -10.90 -0.43
C ALA A 170 -0.02 -11.04 -1.40
N VAL A 171 1.22 -11.08 -0.88
CA VAL A 171 2.41 -11.27 -1.71
C VAL A 171 2.43 -12.64 -2.38
N SER A 172 2.00 -13.71 -1.69
CA SER A 172 1.87 -15.04 -2.27
C SER A 172 0.90 -15.07 -3.45
N LEU A 173 -0.26 -14.38 -3.34
CA LEU A 173 -1.23 -14.23 -4.43
C LEU A 173 -0.61 -13.52 -5.64
N LEU A 174 0.17 -12.45 -5.41
CA LEU A 174 0.85 -11.71 -6.49
C LEU A 174 1.89 -12.54 -7.21
N LEU A 175 2.62 -13.38 -6.48
CA LEU A 175 3.72 -14.18 -7.00
C LEU A 175 3.25 -15.53 -7.54
N GLY A 176 1.97 -15.88 -7.39
CA GLY A 176 1.45 -17.20 -7.80
C GLY A 176 2.01 -18.34 -6.98
N LEU A 177 2.38 -18.09 -5.74
CA LEU A 177 2.87 -19.10 -4.82
C LEU A 177 1.70 -19.79 -4.13
N ALA A 178 1.85 -21.10 -3.82
CA ALA A 178 0.88 -21.77 -2.98
C ALA A 178 0.80 -21.07 -1.60
N PRO A 179 -0.41 -20.97 -0.99
CA PRO A 179 -0.54 -20.38 0.34
C PRO A 179 0.41 -21.12 1.30
N VAL A 180 1.23 -20.34 2.00
CA VAL A 180 2.09 -20.88 3.06
C VAL A 180 1.15 -21.38 4.15
N GLY A 181 1.05 -22.71 4.27
CA GLY A 181 0.18 -23.32 5.28
C GLY A 181 0.50 -22.74 6.65
N SER A 182 -0.52 -22.25 7.34
CA SER A 182 -0.47 -21.92 8.76
C SER A 182 0.07 -23.15 9.49
N ARG A 183 1.31 -23.09 9.97
CA ARG A 183 1.82 -24.07 10.92
C ARG A 183 0.98 -23.89 12.19
N GLN A 184 0.21 -24.94 12.49
CA GLN A 184 -0.48 -25.14 13.76
C GLN A 184 0.52 -25.17 14.91
#